data_45d392c1a975d7d35031be91097c0350
#
_entry.id   45d392c1a975d7d35031be91097c0350
#
_cell.length_a   1.000
_cell.length_b   1.000
_cell.length_c   1.000
_cell.angle_alpha   90.00
_cell.angle_beta   90.00
_cell.angle_gamma   90.00
#
_symmetry.space_group_name_H-M   'P 1'
#
loop_
_entity.id
_entity.type
_entity.pdbx_description
1 polymer ?
#
loop_
_entity_poly.entity_id
_entity_poly.type
_entity_poly.pdbx_seq_one_letter_code
_entity_poly.pdbx_strand_id
1 'polypeptide(L)'
;MSKKRSGNPFPRLQDAIYDGRKGILNALGLPGPGIDKFSKEILSSELWKFNRPIGVSIGGDTQDEYIENIQKIEMVIHNKREQYFYELNISCPNTENGSTICQHPEQLKSLLEEVRKNINKVISIKVSPDVPNKTLFEIGETVSLFDKIIINAGNTKFVTPMQAGLEESNFSMKGGGLSGAPI
;
A
#
# COMPACT_ATOMS: atom_id res chain seq x y z
N MET A 1 8.09 0.96 4.12
CA MET A 1 9.29 1.05 3.21
C MET A 1 10.53 1.10 4.06
N SER A 2 11.49 0.22 3.82
CA SER A 2 12.71 0.10 4.63
C SER A 2 13.59 1.35 4.54
N LYS A 3 13.73 1.95 3.36
CA LYS A 3 14.57 3.14 3.14
C LYS A 3 13.75 4.41 2.98
N LYS A 4 14.38 5.57 3.30
CA LYS A 4 13.83 6.89 2.97
C LYS A 4 13.66 7.04 1.46
N ARG A 5 12.48 7.55 1.03
CA ARG A 5 12.18 7.84 -0.38
C ARG A 5 11.74 9.30 -0.53
N SER A 6 12.28 9.98 -1.52
CA SER A 6 11.86 11.35 -1.89
C SER A 6 10.56 11.36 -2.71
N GLY A 7 10.20 10.22 -3.27
CA GLY A 7 9.15 10.10 -4.27
C GLY A 7 9.65 10.39 -5.67
N ASN A 8 8.74 10.36 -6.64
CA ASN A 8 9.02 10.67 -8.05
C ASN A 8 9.27 12.16 -8.28
N PRO A 9 9.88 12.55 -9.39
CA PRO A 9 10.03 13.95 -9.80
C PRO A 9 8.69 14.67 -9.93
N PHE A 10 8.72 16.00 -9.88
CA PHE A 10 7.57 16.86 -10.18
C PHE A 10 7.47 17.17 -11.68
N PRO A 11 6.27 17.44 -12.22
CA PRO A 11 4.95 17.34 -11.59
C PRO A 11 4.47 15.87 -11.44
N ARG A 12 4.01 15.51 -10.26
CA ARG A 12 3.59 14.13 -9.89
C ARG A 12 2.19 14.04 -9.28
N LEU A 13 1.46 15.15 -9.31
CA LEU A 13 0.07 15.28 -8.85
C LEU A 13 -0.62 16.32 -9.70
N GLN A 14 -1.72 15.96 -10.38
CA GLN A 14 -2.46 16.83 -11.28
C GLN A 14 -3.96 16.56 -11.19
N ASP A 15 -4.76 17.60 -11.40
CA ASP A 15 -6.19 17.44 -11.66
C ASP A 15 -6.36 16.67 -12.98
N ALA A 16 -7.34 15.78 -13.00
CA ALA A 16 -7.60 14.90 -14.13
C ALA A 16 -9.08 14.91 -14.53
N ILE A 17 -9.34 14.67 -15.80
CA ILE A 17 -10.68 14.37 -16.33
C ILE A 17 -10.62 13.02 -17.02
N TYR A 18 -11.30 12.05 -16.48
CA TYR A 18 -11.39 10.71 -17.03
C TYR A 18 -12.84 10.33 -17.23
N ASP A 19 -13.19 9.96 -18.46
CA ASP A 19 -14.58 9.62 -18.84
C ASP A 19 -15.59 10.70 -18.39
N GLY A 20 -15.24 11.98 -18.62
CA GLY A 20 -16.07 13.14 -18.27
C GLY A 20 -16.17 13.45 -16.78
N ARG A 21 -15.49 12.72 -15.92
CA ARG A 21 -15.53 12.88 -14.45
C ARG A 21 -14.22 13.47 -13.92
N LYS A 22 -14.34 14.33 -12.91
CA LYS A 22 -13.19 14.95 -12.25
C LYS A 22 -12.53 13.98 -11.27
N GLY A 23 -11.21 13.90 -11.34
CA GLY A 23 -10.39 13.11 -10.43
C GLY A 23 -9.02 13.75 -10.26
N ILE A 24 -8.11 12.99 -9.66
CA ILE A 24 -6.72 13.37 -9.45
C ILE A 24 -5.82 12.24 -9.97
N LEU A 25 -4.86 12.60 -10.82
CA LEU A 25 -3.79 11.72 -11.24
C LEU A 25 -2.58 11.92 -10.34
N ASN A 26 -2.05 10.85 -9.75
CA ASN A 26 -0.85 10.92 -8.92
C ASN A 26 0.16 9.83 -9.25
N ALA A 27 1.44 10.17 -9.14
CA ALA A 27 2.55 9.23 -9.16
C ALA A 27 3.55 9.64 -8.08
N LEU A 28 3.12 9.64 -6.82
CA LEU A 28 3.91 10.16 -5.70
C LEU A 28 5.22 9.39 -5.48
N GLY A 29 5.27 8.09 -5.82
CA GLY A 29 6.45 7.24 -5.63
C GLY A 29 6.73 6.90 -4.16
N LEU A 30 5.67 6.78 -3.37
CA LEU A 30 5.72 6.40 -1.95
C LEU A 30 6.75 7.20 -1.14
N PRO A 31 6.69 8.55 -1.12
CA PRO A 31 7.62 9.33 -0.30
C PRO A 31 7.44 9.00 1.18
N GLY A 32 8.55 8.89 1.90
CA GLY A 32 8.48 8.57 3.32
C GLY A 32 9.85 8.60 3.99
N PRO A 33 9.86 8.71 5.33
CA PRO A 33 11.08 8.88 6.13
C PRO A 33 11.94 7.62 6.23
N GLY A 34 11.44 6.47 5.80
CA GLY A 34 12.02 5.15 6.05
C GLY A 34 11.63 4.60 7.43
N ILE A 35 11.78 3.28 7.58
CA ILE A 35 11.27 2.56 8.75
C ILE A 35 11.96 2.98 10.05
N ASP A 36 13.26 3.25 10.02
CA ASP A 36 14.02 3.58 11.24
C ASP A 36 13.60 4.92 11.85
N LYS A 37 13.22 5.89 11.03
CA LYS A 37 12.66 7.15 11.51
C LYS A 37 11.18 6.98 11.87
N PHE A 38 10.40 6.33 11.02
CA PHE A 38 8.98 6.13 11.25
C PHE A 38 8.69 5.37 12.55
N SER A 39 9.44 4.30 12.83
CA SER A 39 9.24 3.51 14.06
C SER A 39 9.45 4.31 15.34
N LYS A 40 10.35 5.30 15.32
CA LYS A 40 10.56 6.22 16.44
C LYS A 40 9.42 7.23 16.58
N GLU A 41 8.95 7.76 15.44
CA GLU A 41 7.89 8.78 15.40
C GLU A 41 6.51 8.22 15.75
N ILE A 42 6.21 6.98 15.35
CA ILE A 42 4.89 6.38 15.58
C ILE A 42 4.57 6.24 17.07
N LEU A 43 5.56 5.94 17.90
CA LEU A 43 5.36 5.78 19.35
C LEU A 43 4.86 7.07 20.01
N SER A 44 5.41 8.22 19.61
CA SER A 44 5.07 9.54 20.12
C SER A 44 3.96 10.24 19.33
N SER A 45 3.35 9.56 18.37
CA SER A 45 2.32 10.15 17.51
C SER A 45 1.12 10.63 18.33
N GLU A 46 0.65 11.84 18.02
CA GLU A 46 -0.58 12.42 18.55
C GLU A 46 -1.84 11.58 18.20
N LEU A 47 -1.77 10.74 17.16
CA LEU A 47 -2.88 9.88 16.72
C LEU A 47 -3.36 8.97 17.85
N TRP A 48 -2.49 8.54 18.76
CA TRP A 48 -2.86 7.67 19.88
C TRP A 48 -3.84 8.33 20.87
N LYS A 49 -3.92 9.67 20.89
CA LYS A 49 -4.83 10.42 21.76
C LYS A 49 -6.30 10.29 21.35
N PHE A 50 -6.58 9.91 20.11
CA PHE A 50 -7.94 9.81 19.61
C PHE A 50 -8.68 8.53 20.03
N ASN A 51 -8.01 7.62 20.73
CA ASN A 51 -8.58 6.33 21.16
C ASN A 51 -9.29 5.57 20.01
N ARG A 52 -8.65 5.51 18.87
CA ARG A 52 -9.11 4.81 17.67
C ARG A 52 -8.02 3.83 17.22
N PRO A 53 -8.41 2.70 16.60
CA PRO A 53 -7.43 1.81 15.97
C PRO A 53 -6.62 2.54 14.91
N ILE A 54 -5.30 2.37 14.93
CA ILE A 54 -4.38 2.95 13.96
C ILE A 54 -3.95 1.87 12.98
N GLY A 55 -4.22 2.08 11.68
CA GLY A 55 -3.70 1.26 10.62
C GLY A 55 -2.28 1.71 10.25
N VAL A 56 -1.34 0.79 10.30
CA VAL A 56 0.05 1.02 9.89
C VAL A 56 0.25 0.40 8.51
N SER A 57 0.33 1.25 7.48
CA SER A 57 0.50 0.77 6.10
C SER A 57 1.95 0.42 5.84
N ILE A 58 2.18 -0.84 5.50
CA ILE A 58 3.49 -1.42 5.20
C ILE A 58 3.60 -1.65 3.70
N GLY A 59 4.73 -1.22 3.14
CA GLY A 59 5.11 -1.52 1.78
C GLY A 59 6.56 -1.99 1.74
N GLY A 60 6.91 -2.80 0.76
CA GLY A 60 8.24 -3.31 0.52
C GLY A 60 8.42 -3.63 -0.97
N ASP A 61 9.66 -3.72 -1.41
CA ASP A 61 10.02 -4.18 -2.76
C ASP A 61 10.21 -5.71 -2.76
N THR A 62 10.44 -6.31 -1.58
CA THR A 62 10.58 -7.75 -1.37
C THR A 62 9.75 -8.23 -0.19
N GLN A 63 9.49 -9.54 -0.12
CA GLN A 63 8.81 -10.16 1.03
C GLN A 63 9.54 -9.90 2.35
N ASP A 64 10.86 -10.00 2.34
CA ASP A 64 11.70 -9.77 3.52
C ASP A 64 11.55 -8.33 4.06
N GLU A 65 11.44 -7.34 3.17
CA GLU A 65 11.21 -5.95 3.59
C GLU A 65 9.88 -5.76 4.32
N TYR A 66 8.81 -6.48 3.95
CA TYR A 66 7.56 -6.43 4.72
C TYR A 66 7.78 -6.96 6.13
N ILE A 67 8.46 -8.08 6.27
CA ILE A 67 8.73 -8.71 7.58
C ILE A 67 9.62 -7.85 8.44
N GLU A 68 10.74 -7.37 7.90
CA GLU A 68 11.66 -6.46 8.63
C GLU A 68 10.95 -5.18 9.10
N ASN A 69 10.10 -4.58 8.25
CA ASN A 69 9.37 -3.38 8.62
C ASN A 69 8.38 -3.64 9.76
N ILE A 70 7.66 -4.77 9.72
CA ILE A 70 6.75 -5.18 10.80
C ILE A 70 7.53 -5.41 12.09
N GLN A 71 8.61 -6.16 12.05
CA GLN A 71 9.45 -6.47 13.22
C GLN A 71 9.98 -5.19 13.87
N LYS A 72 10.50 -4.24 13.10
CA LYS A 72 10.98 -2.96 13.62
C LYS A 72 9.89 -2.14 14.29
N ILE A 73 8.67 -2.17 13.79
CA ILE A 73 7.53 -1.48 14.41
C ILE A 73 7.11 -2.20 15.70
N GLU A 74 6.98 -3.54 15.66
CA GLU A 74 6.63 -4.35 16.83
C GLU A 74 7.61 -4.13 18.01
N MET A 75 8.91 -4.07 17.74
CA MET A 75 9.92 -3.77 18.78
C MET A 75 9.63 -2.48 19.54
N VAL A 76 8.97 -1.52 18.89
CA VAL A 76 8.73 -0.19 19.47
C VAL A 76 7.36 -0.10 20.13
N ILE A 77 6.28 -0.64 19.51
CA ILE A 77 4.90 -0.38 19.94
C ILE A 77 4.19 -1.56 20.57
N HIS A 78 4.66 -2.80 20.40
CA HIS A 78 3.94 -4.02 20.81
C HIS A 78 3.40 -3.96 22.24
N ASN A 79 4.23 -3.64 23.22
CA ASN A 79 3.86 -3.57 24.64
C ASN A 79 3.42 -2.17 25.11
N LYS A 80 3.31 -1.20 24.20
CA LYS A 80 3.02 0.20 24.54
C LYS A 80 1.72 0.69 23.92
N ARG A 81 1.24 0.01 22.90
CA ARG A 81 0.01 0.34 22.18
C ARG A 81 -0.75 -0.95 21.86
N GLU A 82 -2.06 -0.94 22.03
CA GLU A 82 -2.92 -2.10 21.82
C GLU A 82 -3.78 -1.98 20.57
N GLN A 83 -4.26 -0.77 20.30
CA GLN A 83 -5.23 -0.51 19.24
C GLN A 83 -4.54 -0.16 17.92
N TYR A 84 -3.92 -1.14 17.28
CA TYR A 84 -3.38 -1.00 15.93
C TYR A 84 -3.50 -2.28 15.13
N PHE A 85 -3.44 -2.13 13.82
CA PHE A 85 -3.41 -3.22 12.85
C PHE A 85 -2.44 -2.87 11.72
N TYR A 86 -2.07 -3.86 10.92
CA TYR A 86 -1.21 -3.63 9.76
C TYR A 86 -2.02 -3.67 8.48
N GLU A 87 -1.73 -2.75 7.56
CA GLU A 87 -2.18 -2.83 6.19
C GLU A 87 -0.98 -3.18 5.30
N LEU A 88 -1.04 -4.33 4.61
CA LEU A 88 -0.06 -4.71 3.62
C LEU A 88 -0.45 -4.11 2.28
N ASN A 89 0.33 -3.13 1.81
CA ASN A 89 0.14 -2.50 0.52
C ASN A 89 0.79 -3.35 -0.58
N ILE A 90 0.15 -4.47 -0.91
CA ILE A 90 0.63 -5.45 -1.89
C ILE A 90 0.32 -5.06 -3.34
N SER A 91 -0.39 -3.96 -3.55
CA SER A 91 -0.85 -3.48 -4.86
C SER A 91 0.08 -2.43 -5.49
N CYS A 92 1.25 -2.18 -4.90
CA CYS A 92 2.16 -1.18 -5.42
C CYS A 92 3.04 -1.76 -6.54
N PRO A 93 2.98 -1.21 -7.79
CA PRO A 93 3.74 -1.72 -8.94
C PRO A 93 5.24 -1.36 -8.89
N ASN A 94 5.77 -0.93 -7.76
CA ASN A 94 7.14 -0.45 -7.61
C ASN A 94 8.19 -1.54 -7.38
N THR A 95 7.91 -2.78 -7.75
CA THR A 95 8.93 -3.83 -7.81
C THR A 95 9.73 -3.72 -9.10
N GLU A 96 11.03 -4.01 -9.06
CA GLU A 96 11.91 -3.98 -10.24
C GLU A 96 11.37 -4.81 -11.42
N ASN A 97 10.51 -5.78 -11.16
CA ASN A 97 9.90 -6.65 -12.15
C ASN A 97 8.48 -6.24 -12.60
N GLY A 98 7.94 -5.10 -12.14
CA GLY A 98 6.59 -4.61 -12.50
C GLY A 98 5.43 -5.54 -12.08
N SER A 99 5.73 -6.62 -11.39
CA SER A 99 4.78 -7.61 -10.88
C SER A 99 4.52 -7.33 -9.40
N THR A 100 3.27 -7.32 -9.01
CA THR A 100 2.88 -7.10 -7.62
C THR A 100 2.58 -8.43 -6.94
N ILE A 101 2.82 -8.53 -5.64
CA ILE A 101 2.45 -9.72 -4.83
C ILE A 101 0.97 -10.08 -5.02
N CYS A 102 0.10 -9.09 -5.27
CA CYS A 102 -1.30 -9.33 -5.59
C CYS A 102 -1.55 -10.20 -6.82
N GLN A 103 -0.62 -10.25 -7.77
CA GLN A 103 -0.78 -11.01 -9.01
C GLN A 103 -0.34 -12.48 -8.86
N HIS A 104 0.21 -12.83 -7.69
CA HIS A 104 0.78 -14.14 -7.40
C HIS A 104 0.24 -14.68 -6.08
N PRO A 105 -0.88 -15.42 -6.08
CA PRO A 105 -1.52 -15.95 -4.87
C PRO A 105 -0.58 -16.77 -3.96
N GLU A 106 0.33 -17.53 -4.55
CA GLU A 106 1.34 -18.30 -3.80
C GLU A 106 2.34 -17.41 -3.05
N GLN A 107 2.71 -16.25 -3.63
CA GLN A 107 3.59 -15.28 -2.96
C GLN A 107 2.84 -14.58 -1.84
N LEU A 108 1.56 -14.26 -2.03
CA LEU A 108 0.70 -13.71 -0.99
C LEU A 108 0.56 -14.69 0.18
N LYS A 109 0.33 -15.97 -0.12
CA LYS A 109 0.25 -17.02 0.91
C LYS A 109 1.54 -17.11 1.72
N SER A 110 2.68 -17.19 1.04
CA SER A 110 4.01 -17.23 1.68
C SER A 110 4.25 -15.99 2.56
N LEU A 111 3.91 -14.79 2.09
CA LEU A 111 4.02 -13.57 2.87
C LEU A 111 3.13 -13.62 4.13
N LEU A 112 1.88 -14.06 4.00
CA LEU A 112 0.95 -14.14 5.14
C LEU A 112 1.39 -15.18 6.16
N GLU A 113 1.91 -16.32 5.75
CA GLU A 113 2.48 -17.34 6.63
C GLU A 113 3.64 -16.74 7.45
N GLU A 114 4.55 -16.00 6.79
CA GLU A 114 5.67 -15.36 7.47
C GLU A 114 5.23 -14.23 8.40
N VAL A 115 4.29 -13.39 7.97
CA VAL A 115 3.74 -12.33 8.82
C VAL A 115 3.08 -12.92 10.07
N ARG A 116 2.32 -14.02 9.94
CA ARG A 116 1.66 -14.69 11.08
C ARG A 116 2.62 -15.28 12.11
N LYS A 117 3.82 -15.68 11.72
CA LYS A 117 4.86 -16.10 12.68
C LYS A 117 5.33 -14.94 13.57
N ASN A 118 5.25 -13.72 13.07
CA ASN A 118 5.74 -12.52 13.74
C ASN A 118 4.67 -11.77 14.55
N ILE A 119 3.40 -11.79 14.09
CA ILE A 119 2.32 -11.02 14.71
C ILE A 119 0.99 -11.77 14.75
N ASN A 120 0.22 -11.48 15.80
CA ASN A 120 -1.17 -11.92 15.96
C ASN A 120 -2.16 -10.73 15.93
N LYS A 121 -1.88 -9.72 15.14
CA LYS A 121 -2.74 -8.54 14.94
C LYS A 121 -3.64 -8.72 13.72
N VAL A 122 -4.66 -7.90 13.60
CA VAL A 122 -5.45 -7.80 12.37
C VAL A 122 -4.53 -7.34 11.23
N ILE A 123 -4.67 -7.95 10.06
CA ILE A 123 -3.98 -7.59 8.83
C ILE A 123 -5.01 -7.17 7.80
N SER A 124 -4.86 -5.98 7.26
CA SER A 124 -5.60 -5.48 6.10
C SER A 124 -4.78 -5.74 4.84
N ILE A 125 -5.37 -6.38 3.85
CA ILE A 125 -4.76 -6.60 2.54
C ILE A 125 -5.33 -5.58 1.58
N LYS A 126 -4.51 -4.65 1.11
CA LYS A 126 -4.94 -3.62 0.16
C LYS A 126 -4.74 -4.11 -1.27
N VAL A 127 -5.84 -4.25 -2.01
CA VAL A 127 -5.85 -4.72 -3.40
C VAL A 127 -6.12 -3.57 -4.38
N SER A 128 -5.59 -3.71 -5.61
CA SER A 128 -5.83 -2.72 -6.68
C SER A 128 -7.11 -3.02 -7.43
N PRO A 129 -7.85 -2.00 -7.91
CA PRO A 129 -8.99 -2.19 -8.83
C PRO A 129 -8.55 -2.70 -10.21
N ASP A 130 -7.26 -2.63 -10.54
CA ASP A 130 -6.71 -3.08 -11.82
C ASP A 130 -6.46 -4.59 -11.85
N VAL A 131 -6.67 -5.29 -10.73
CA VAL A 131 -6.50 -6.74 -10.65
C VAL A 131 -7.69 -7.43 -11.31
N PRO A 132 -7.46 -8.42 -12.23
CA PRO A 132 -8.54 -9.18 -12.84
C PRO A 132 -9.42 -9.90 -11.82
N ASN A 133 -10.72 -10.04 -12.11
CA ASN A 133 -11.67 -10.70 -11.21
C ASN A 133 -11.20 -12.11 -10.80
N LYS A 134 -10.63 -12.89 -11.74
CA LYS A 134 -10.07 -14.21 -11.42
C LYS A 134 -9.04 -14.12 -10.30
N THR A 135 -8.10 -13.19 -10.42
CA THR A 135 -7.06 -12.99 -9.39
C THR A 135 -7.64 -12.48 -8.08
N LEU A 136 -8.70 -11.66 -8.11
CA LEU A 136 -9.41 -11.26 -6.88
C LEU A 136 -10.04 -12.45 -6.15
N PHE A 137 -10.60 -13.41 -6.87
CA PHE A 137 -11.10 -14.66 -6.30
C PHE A 137 -9.97 -15.49 -5.68
N GLU A 138 -8.86 -15.65 -6.39
CA GLU A 138 -7.68 -16.38 -5.91
C GLU A 138 -7.08 -15.72 -4.66
N ILE A 139 -7.04 -14.39 -4.59
CA ILE A 139 -6.68 -13.63 -3.38
C ILE A 139 -7.68 -13.94 -2.25
N GLY A 140 -8.98 -13.91 -2.55
CA GLY A 140 -10.04 -14.22 -1.58
C GLY A 140 -9.87 -15.63 -0.99
N GLU A 141 -9.66 -16.64 -1.83
CA GLU A 141 -9.37 -18.01 -1.40
C GLU A 141 -8.11 -18.09 -0.53
N THR A 142 -7.04 -17.42 -0.95
CA THR A 142 -5.77 -17.40 -0.19
C THR A 142 -5.94 -16.78 1.18
N VAL A 143 -6.58 -15.61 1.29
CA VAL A 143 -6.74 -14.93 2.58
C VAL A 143 -7.72 -15.62 3.51
N SER A 144 -8.66 -16.41 2.98
CA SER A 144 -9.61 -17.20 3.78
C SER A 144 -8.95 -18.30 4.61
N LEU A 145 -7.71 -18.65 4.28
CA LEU A 145 -6.91 -19.61 5.04
C LEU A 145 -6.33 -19.03 6.35
N PHE A 146 -6.47 -17.74 6.57
CA PHE A 146 -5.86 -17.03 7.69
C PHE A 146 -6.91 -16.30 8.52
N ASP A 147 -6.76 -16.35 9.84
CA ASP A 147 -7.59 -15.57 10.76
C ASP A 147 -7.21 -14.08 10.77
N LYS A 148 -8.15 -13.24 11.20
CA LYS A 148 -7.96 -11.81 11.43
C LYS A 148 -7.46 -11.07 10.17
N ILE A 149 -7.99 -11.42 9.00
CA ILE A 149 -7.73 -10.72 7.75
C ILE A 149 -8.92 -9.81 7.40
N ILE A 150 -8.61 -8.61 6.92
CA ILE A 150 -9.54 -7.67 6.30
C ILE A 150 -9.05 -7.41 4.88
N ILE A 151 -9.95 -7.37 3.91
CA ILE A 151 -9.62 -6.94 2.55
C ILE A 151 -10.01 -5.47 2.41
N ASN A 152 -9.03 -4.62 2.09
CA ASN A 152 -9.26 -3.26 1.66
C ASN A 152 -9.33 -3.25 0.12
N ALA A 153 -10.55 -3.37 -0.40
CA ALA A 153 -10.83 -3.38 -1.84
C ALA A 153 -10.91 -1.95 -2.37
N GLY A 154 -9.79 -1.25 -2.40
CA GLY A 154 -9.72 0.12 -2.90
C GLY A 154 -8.29 0.61 -3.06
N ASN A 155 -7.98 1.08 -4.25
CA ASN A 155 -6.75 1.77 -4.63
C ASN A 155 -7.06 2.66 -5.83
N THR A 156 -6.07 3.39 -6.30
CA THR A 156 -6.13 4.16 -7.54
C THR A 156 -6.06 3.23 -8.75
N LYS A 157 -6.74 3.60 -9.84
CA LYS A 157 -6.65 2.93 -11.14
C LYS A 157 -5.46 3.48 -11.91
N PHE A 158 -4.64 2.62 -12.50
CA PHE A 158 -3.54 3.07 -13.35
C PHE A 158 -4.06 3.63 -14.69
N VAL A 159 -3.64 4.86 -15.04
CA VAL A 159 -3.93 5.50 -16.33
C VAL A 159 -2.73 6.31 -16.81
N THR A 160 -2.63 6.51 -18.13
CA THR A 160 -1.65 7.43 -18.70
C THR A 160 -2.11 8.88 -18.54
N PRO A 161 -1.20 9.89 -18.64
CA PRO A 161 -1.59 11.30 -18.62
C PRO A 161 -2.65 11.63 -19.69
N MET A 162 -2.49 11.14 -20.91
CA MET A 162 -3.42 11.36 -22.01
C MET A 162 -4.82 10.79 -21.70
N GLN A 163 -4.92 9.59 -21.12
CA GLN A 163 -6.20 9.03 -20.66
C GLN A 163 -6.83 9.87 -19.54
N ALA A 164 -6.01 10.54 -18.73
CA ALA A 164 -6.44 11.44 -17.67
C ALA A 164 -6.77 12.87 -18.14
N GLY A 165 -6.78 13.11 -19.47
CA GLY A 165 -7.06 14.42 -20.05
C GLY A 165 -5.90 15.43 -19.91
N LEU A 166 -4.68 14.95 -19.75
CA LEU A 166 -3.48 15.77 -19.58
C LEU A 166 -2.55 15.63 -20.81
N GLU A 167 -1.80 16.67 -21.08
CA GLU A 167 -0.63 16.55 -21.95
C GLU A 167 0.49 15.79 -21.22
N GLU A 168 1.27 14.98 -21.96
CA GLU A 168 2.36 14.21 -21.37
C GLU A 168 3.41 15.07 -20.66
N SER A 169 3.67 16.29 -21.19
CA SER A 169 4.58 17.28 -20.60
C SER A 169 4.15 17.77 -19.21
N ASN A 170 2.86 17.66 -18.88
CA ASN A 170 2.30 18.11 -17.60
C ASN A 170 2.39 17.06 -16.49
N PHE A 171 3.02 15.93 -16.76
CA PHE A 171 3.20 14.88 -15.77
C PHE A 171 4.56 14.21 -15.92
N SER A 172 5.27 13.99 -14.82
CA SER A 172 6.67 13.53 -14.88
C SER A 172 6.84 12.03 -15.18
N MET A 173 5.76 11.28 -15.08
CA MET A 173 5.78 9.82 -15.23
C MET A 173 4.90 9.38 -16.40
N LYS A 174 5.19 8.21 -16.98
CA LYS A 174 4.40 7.63 -18.08
C LYS A 174 2.95 7.30 -17.71
N GLY A 175 2.62 7.29 -16.43
CA GLY A 175 1.30 7.07 -15.89
C GLY A 175 1.28 7.20 -14.39
N GLY A 176 0.09 7.15 -13.82
CA GLY A 176 -0.14 7.28 -12.39
C GLY A 176 -1.43 6.64 -11.94
N GLY A 177 -1.68 6.73 -10.65
CA GLY A 177 -2.93 6.31 -10.05
C GLY A 177 -3.99 7.39 -10.14
N LEU A 178 -5.09 7.10 -10.82
CA LEU A 178 -6.28 7.93 -10.86
C LEU A 178 -7.16 7.65 -9.65
N SER A 179 -7.62 8.70 -8.99
CA SER A 179 -8.56 8.64 -7.86
C SER A 179 -9.70 9.66 -8.02
N GLY A 180 -10.75 9.49 -7.22
CA GLY A 180 -11.92 10.36 -7.21
C GLY A 180 -13.12 9.78 -7.92
N ALA A 181 -14.02 10.64 -8.43
CA ALA A 181 -15.29 10.22 -9.04
C ALA A 181 -15.21 9.26 -10.26
N PRO A 182 -14.07 9.16 -10.99
CA PRO A 182 -13.94 8.19 -12.08
C PRO A 182 -13.79 6.73 -11.66
N ILE A 183 -13.53 6.45 -10.38
CA ILE A 183 -13.22 5.11 -9.86
C ILE A 183 -14.44 4.53 -9.14
#